data_46dccc2fd3b1ec1e645e90a42690db06
#
_entry.id   46dccc2fd3b1ec1e645e90a42690db06
#
_cell.length_a   1.000
_cell.length_b   1.000
_cell.length_c   1.000
_cell.angle_alpha   90.00
_cell.angle_beta   90.00
_cell.angle_gamma   90.00
#
_symmetry.space_group_name_H-M   'P 1'
#
loop_
_entity.id
_entity.type
_entity.pdbx_description
1 polymer ?
#
loop_
_entity_poly.entity_id
_entity_poly.type
_entity_poly.pdbx_seq_one_letter_code
_entity_poly.pdbx_strand_id
1 'polypeptide(L)'
;MKKVCVISCPIATRSGYGARSRDFVKSLIDLKGQEWDIKILAQRWGTTPQNALTPEDDTFKSKPDIWIQITIPSEFQPVGNFNIGVSAVIETSDASSEFIEGCNRMDLNIVSSRHSAATLTAVYDKLNDQTKQKIGELKIEKPVEVLFEGYDTNVFDNKKPIESTVKKVFQDIPEQFCFLFVGHLLNGAQGHDRKNVYSLIKVFLNTFKGQSFRNKAKPALILKTNTHQPSISSVHKIKTMIRKCKERIGGSKFPNIYILDGDLTNDEINSVYNHPQVKAHVSFTHGEGFGRPLLEACVSGKPIIASAWSGHLDFLHKEYNFLVGGGLEEVHPSVVNKWIMKGTRWFKIDHGQASGVLKSVYNHYKRALEMSRKNRHFVKTNFTQEKMTEKLGELLTQYKVGEGPTQVGLKLPKLKKK
;
A
#
# COMPACT_ATOMS: atom_id res chain seq x y z
N MET A 1 -28.65 1.86 -24.72
CA MET A 1 -28.02 0.71 -24.03
C MET A 1 -26.96 1.27 -23.08
N LYS A 2 -26.80 0.68 -21.89
CA LYS A 2 -25.71 1.04 -20.99
C LYS A 2 -24.37 0.64 -21.59
N LYS A 3 -23.30 1.40 -21.30
CA LYS A 3 -21.92 1.03 -21.64
C LYS A 3 -21.49 -0.17 -20.80
N VAL A 4 -20.84 -1.13 -21.40
CA VAL A 4 -20.32 -2.31 -20.69
C VAL A 4 -18.92 -1.97 -20.18
N CYS A 5 -18.78 -1.97 -18.85
CA CYS A 5 -17.51 -1.77 -18.18
C CYS A 5 -17.10 -3.05 -17.45
N VAL A 6 -15.93 -3.57 -17.78
CA VAL A 6 -15.38 -4.76 -17.11
C VAL A 6 -14.18 -4.36 -16.27
N ILE A 7 -14.18 -4.77 -14.99
CA ILE A 7 -13.08 -4.53 -14.05
C ILE A 7 -12.43 -5.86 -13.71
N SER A 8 -11.23 -6.09 -14.22
CA SER A 8 -10.42 -7.26 -13.88
C SER A 8 -9.51 -6.93 -12.69
N CYS A 9 -9.75 -7.54 -11.53
CA CYS A 9 -9.06 -7.18 -10.30
C CYS A 9 -9.05 -8.27 -9.23
N PRO A 10 -8.08 -8.28 -8.29
CA PRO A 10 -8.01 -9.24 -7.18
C PRO A 10 -8.95 -8.87 -6.03
N ILE A 11 -10.24 -8.65 -6.30
CA ILE A 11 -11.23 -8.09 -5.35
C ILE A 11 -11.39 -8.90 -4.07
N ALA A 12 -11.22 -10.23 -4.15
CA ALA A 12 -11.41 -11.15 -3.03
C ALA A 12 -10.15 -11.29 -2.14
N THR A 13 -9.01 -10.74 -2.54
CA THR A 13 -7.75 -10.95 -1.80
C THR A 13 -7.61 -10.00 -0.60
N ARG A 14 -6.94 -10.49 0.45
CA ARG A 14 -6.56 -9.70 1.63
C ARG A 14 -5.17 -9.06 1.42
N SER A 15 -5.01 -8.31 0.35
CA SER A 15 -3.78 -7.61 0.00
C SER A 15 -4.04 -6.11 -0.21
N GLY A 16 -2.99 -5.31 -0.36
CA GLY A 16 -3.10 -3.91 -0.74
C GLY A 16 -3.87 -3.74 -2.06
N TYR A 17 -3.55 -4.56 -3.07
CA TYR A 17 -4.28 -4.57 -4.34
C TYR A 17 -5.75 -5.00 -4.19
N GLY A 18 -6.05 -5.97 -3.32
CA GLY A 18 -7.44 -6.34 -3.02
C GLY A 18 -8.23 -5.22 -2.35
N ALA A 19 -7.63 -4.53 -1.39
CA ALA A 19 -8.24 -3.35 -0.76
C ALA A 19 -8.46 -2.23 -1.80
N ARG A 20 -7.43 -1.90 -2.60
CA ARG A 20 -7.53 -0.94 -3.70
C ARG A 20 -8.64 -1.30 -4.68
N SER A 21 -8.77 -2.59 -5.02
CA SER A 21 -9.82 -3.08 -5.92
C SER A 21 -11.22 -2.80 -5.36
N ARG A 22 -11.45 -3.14 -4.10
CA ARG A 22 -12.76 -2.92 -3.46
C ARG A 22 -13.13 -1.44 -3.40
N ASP A 23 -12.18 -0.59 -3.04
CA ASP A 23 -12.41 0.86 -2.96
C ASP A 23 -12.65 1.48 -4.34
N PHE A 24 -11.88 1.06 -5.34
CA PHE A 24 -12.03 1.53 -6.72
C PHE A 24 -13.37 1.11 -7.32
N VAL A 25 -13.75 -0.17 -7.15
CA VAL A 25 -15.04 -0.71 -7.62
C VAL A 25 -16.20 0.02 -6.96
N LYS A 26 -16.16 0.23 -5.63
CA LYS A 26 -17.17 0.99 -4.91
C LYS A 26 -17.32 2.40 -5.48
N SER A 27 -16.20 3.14 -5.62
CA SER A 27 -16.20 4.48 -6.22
C SER A 27 -16.77 4.50 -7.63
N LEU A 28 -16.44 3.51 -8.46
CA LEU A 28 -16.95 3.45 -9.83
C LEU A 28 -18.45 3.16 -9.87
N ILE A 29 -18.95 2.28 -9.00
CA ILE A 29 -20.39 2.00 -8.87
C ILE A 29 -21.13 3.25 -8.41
N ASP A 30 -20.61 3.97 -7.42
CA ASP A 30 -21.21 5.21 -6.92
C ASP A 30 -21.29 6.29 -8.01
N LEU A 31 -20.27 6.39 -8.87
CA LEU A 31 -20.21 7.37 -9.96
C LEU A 31 -21.04 6.99 -11.19
N LYS A 32 -20.98 5.72 -11.61
CA LYS A 32 -21.40 5.26 -12.94
C LYS A 32 -22.37 4.09 -12.94
N GLY A 33 -22.75 3.53 -11.81
CA GLY A 33 -23.63 2.35 -11.75
C GLY A 33 -25.01 2.53 -12.39
N GLN A 34 -25.50 3.76 -12.48
CA GLN A 34 -26.75 4.06 -13.19
C GLN A 34 -26.57 4.11 -14.71
N GLU A 35 -25.41 4.55 -15.18
CA GLU A 35 -25.10 4.78 -16.61
C GLU A 35 -24.44 3.55 -17.27
N TRP A 36 -23.63 2.80 -16.52
CA TRP A 36 -22.83 1.69 -17.02
C TRP A 36 -23.33 0.33 -16.50
N ASP A 37 -23.13 -0.72 -17.31
CA ASP A 37 -23.25 -2.11 -16.89
C ASP A 37 -21.87 -2.57 -16.41
N ILE A 38 -21.64 -2.51 -15.09
CA ILE A 38 -20.34 -2.78 -14.47
C ILE A 38 -20.26 -4.25 -14.10
N LYS A 39 -19.29 -4.95 -14.66
CA LYS A 39 -18.98 -6.37 -14.42
C LYS A 39 -17.61 -6.53 -13.79
N ILE A 40 -17.49 -7.44 -12.82
CA ILE A 40 -16.24 -7.70 -12.12
C ILE A 40 -15.71 -9.07 -12.55
N LEU A 41 -14.50 -9.07 -13.10
CA LEU A 41 -13.71 -10.28 -13.36
C LEU A 41 -12.70 -10.46 -12.23
N ALA A 42 -13.02 -11.36 -11.28
CA ALA A 42 -12.16 -11.60 -10.13
C ALA A 42 -10.88 -12.33 -10.53
N GLN A 43 -9.74 -11.73 -10.30
CA GLN A 43 -8.43 -12.36 -10.49
C GLN A 43 -8.03 -13.16 -9.23
N ARG A 44 -7.47 -14.34 -9.42
CA ARG A 44 -6.80 -15.10 -8.37
C ARG A 44 -5.39 -14.57 -8.17
N TRP A 45 -5.20 -13.74 -7.16
CA TRP A 45 -3.91 -13.15 -6.84
C TRP A 45 -3.62 -13.28 -5.34
N GLY A 46 -2.46 -13.86 -5.00
CA GLY A 46 -2.12 -14.12 -3.61
C GLY A 46 -3.04 -15.17 -2.94
N THR A 47 -3.19 -15.08 -1.63
CA THR A 47 -4.07 -15.97 -0.84
C THR A 47 -5.52 -15.54 -1.06
N THR A 48 -6.26 -16.28 -1.87
CA THR A 48 -7.68 -16.08 -2.09
C THR A 48 -8.46 -16.96 -1.13
N PRO A 49 -9.47 -16.46 -0.38
CA PRO A 49 -10.37 -17.31 0.39
C PRO A 49 -11.02 -18.38 -0.51
N GLN A 50 -11.18 -19.60 0.00
CA GLN A 50 -11.76 -20.72 -0.77
C GLN A 50 -13.16 -20.45 -1.33
N ASN A 51 -13.89 -19.50 -0.73
CA ASN A 51 -15.24 -19.10 -1.12
C ASN A 51 -15.29 -17.84 -2.01
N ALA A 52 -14.15 -17.41 -2.58
CA ALA A 52 -14.20 -16.35 -3.56
C ALA A 52 -14.96 -16.85 -4.78
N LEU A 53 -16.05 -16.17 -5.12
CA LEU A 53 -16.83 -16.41 -6.32
C LEU A 53 -15.89 -16.55 -7.50
N THR A 54 -15.74 -17.76 -8.01
CA THR A 54 -15.20 -17.98 -9.36
C THR A 54 -16.27 -17.45 -10.28
N PRO A 55 -15.99 -16.47 -11.16
CA PRO A 55 -16.89 -16.17 -12.25
C PRO A 55 -17.05 -17.49 -13.02
N GLU A 56 -18.26 -18.01 -13.10
CA GLU A 56 -18.58 -18.97 -14.13
C GLU A 56 -18.21 -18.33 -15.46
N ASP A 57 -17.67 -19.11 -16.39
CA ASP A 57 -17.13 -18.70 -17.68
C ASP A 57 -18.13 -17.91 -18.55
N ASP A 58 -18.45 -16.70 -18.14
CA ASP A 58 -19.07 -15.73 -19.02
C ASP A 58 -17.98 -15.14 -19.93
N THR A 59 -17.60 -15.95 -20.90
CA THR A 59 -16.86 -15.47 -22.08
C THR A 59 -17.63 -14.28 -22.63
N PHE A 60 -17.03 -13.10 -22.57
CA PHE A 60 -17.64 -11.89 -23.11
C PHE A 60 -18.00 -12.12 -24.56
N LYS A 61 -19.30 -12.12 -24.88
CA LYS A 61 -19.80 -12.27 -26.25
C LYS A 61 -19.41 -11.11 -27.16
N SER A 62 -18.87 -10.01 -26.59
CA SER A 62 -18.44 -8.81 -27.33
C SER A 62 -17.36 -8.08 -26.53
N LYS A 63 -16.50 -7.35 -27.23
CA LYS A 63 -15.49 -6.46 -26.66
C LYS A 63 -16.16 -5.42 -25.76
N PRO A 64 -15.75 -5.25 -24.46
CA PRO A 64 -16.33 -4.25 -23.59
C PRO A 64 -16.02 -2.82 -24.07
N ASP A 65 -16.92 -1.87 -23.78
CA ASP A 65 -16.66 -0.46 -24.07
C ASP A 65 -15.48 0.05 -23.25
N ILE A 66 -15.42 -0.37 -21.97
CA ILE A 66 -14.40 0.05 -21.01
C ILE A 66 -13.82 -1.19 -20.34
N TRP A 67 -12.51 -1.28 -20.35
CA TRP A 67 -11.75 -2.29 -19.62
C TRP A 67 -10.87 -1.64 -18.58
N ILE A 68 -11.00 -2.06 -17.31
CA ILE A 68 -10.18 -1.58 -16.20
C ILE A 68 -9.45 -2.78 -15.62
N GLN A 69 -8.13 -2.71 -15.55
CA GLN A 69 -7.33 -3.79 -14.96
C GLN A 69 -6.52 -3.28 -13.77
N ILE A 70 -6.76 -3.86 -12.59
CA ILE A 70 -6.08 -3.49 -11.34
C ILE A 70 -5.08 -4.59 -10.99
N THR A 71 -3.82 -4.39 -11.36
CA THR A 71 -2.72 -5.34 -11.15
C THR A 71 -1.37 -4.65 -11.38
N ILE A 72 -0.28 -5.42 -11.42
CA ILE A 72 1.04 -4.91 -11.81
C ILE A 72 1.08 -4.64 -13.33
N PRO A 73 1.79 -3.60 -13.79
CA PRO A 73 1.74 -3.17 -15.20
C PRO A 73 2.14 -4.23 -16.23
N SER A 74 3.08 -5.14 -15.89
CA SER A 74 3.48 -6.21 -16.81
C SER A 74 2.32 -7.14 -17.23
N GLU A 75 1.25 -7.20 -16.42
CA GLU A 75 0.06 -8.02 -16.67
C GLU A 75 -1.05 -7.26 -17.43
N PHE A 76 -0.89 -5.98 -17.70
CA PHE A 76 -1.91 -5.19 -18.40
C PHE A 76 -2.16 -5.71 -19.82
N GLN A 77 -3.46 -5.87 -20.15
CA GLN A 77 -3.93 -6.31 -21.46
C GLN A 77 -5.04 -5.37 -21.96
N PRO A 78 -4.95 -4.84 -23.20
CA PRO A 78 -5.94 -3.90 -23.73
C PRO A 78 -7.12 -4.66 -24.35
N VAL A 79 -8.07 -5.07 -23.55
CA VAL A 79 -9.23 -5.89 -23.95
C VAL A 79 -10.42 -5.04 -24.42
N GLY A 80 -10.57 -3.84 -23.86
CA GLY A 80 -11.70 -2.93 -24.12
C GLY A 80 -11.49 -1.98 -25.29
N ASN A 81 -12.53 -1.23 -25.63
CA ASN A 81 -12.42 -0.11 -26.57
C ASN A 81 -11.63 1.05 -25.94
N PHE A 82 -11.79 1.27 -24.63
CA PHE A 82 -10.96 2.15 -23.81
C PHE A 82 -10.39 1.36 -22.63
N ASN A 83 -9.09 1.44 -22.39
CA ASN A 83 -8.37 0.57 -21.46
C ASN A 83 -7.69 1.38 -20.38
N ILE A 84 -7.98 1.09 -19.10
CA ILE A 84 -7.40 1.75 -17.94
C ILE A 84 -6.59 0.74 -17.13
N GLY A 85 -5.29 1.03 -16.95
CA GLY A 85 -4.43 0.29 -16.03
C GLY A 85 -4.40 0.98 -14.67
N VAL A 86 -4.62 0.22 -13.58
CA VAL A 86 -4.54 0.76 -12.21
C VAL A 86 -3.49 -0.01 -11.42
N SER A 87 -2.48 0.68 -10.89
CA SER A 87 -1.34 0.02 -10.24
C SER A 87 -0.71 0.87 -9.14
N ALA A 88 -0.07 0.22 -8.16
CA ALA A 88 0.87 0.86 -7.24
C ALA A 88 2.29 0.93 -7.82
N VAL A 89 2.52 0.33 -8.97
CA VAL A 89 3.79 0.22 -9.70
C VAL A 89 4.85 -0.51 -8.87
N ILE A 90 5.89 0.19 -8.42
CA ILE A 90 7.01 -0.39 -7.66
C ILE A 90 7.47 0.58 -6.57
N GLU A 91 8.07 0.03 -5.52
CA GLU A 91 8.56 0.81 -4.38
C GLU A 91 10.09 1.01 -4.40
N THR A 92 10.69 1.03 -5.61
CA THR A 92 12.10 1.36 -5.85
C THR A 92 12.21 2.67 -6.64
N SER A 93 13.41 3.11 -6.97
CA SER A 93 13.64 4.34 -7.74
C SER A 93 13.07 4.28 -9.16
N ASP A 94 13.05 3.10 -9.79
CA ASP A 94 12.72 2.94 -11.21
C ASP A 94 11.83 1.72 -11.43
N ALA A 95 10.81 1.87 -12.26
CA ALA A 95 10.00 0.75 -12.76
C ALA A 95 10.75 -0.02 -13.86
N SER A 96 10.49 -1.31 -14.00
CA SER A 96 11.10 -2.15 -15.03
C SER A 96 10.61 -1.80 -16.43
N SER A 97 11.38 -2.19 -17.45
CA SER A 97 10.98 -2.05 -18.86
C SER A 97 9.64 -2.73 -19.14
N GLU A 98 9.40 -3.93 -18.56
CA GLU A 98 8.12 -4.63 -18.69
C GLU A 98 6.94 -3.81 -18.12
N PHE A 99 7.18 -3.00 -17.07
CA PHE A 99 6.15 -2.13 -16.50
C PHE A 99 5.84 -0.94 -17.43
N ILE A 100 6.88 -0.34 -18.03
CA ILE A 100 6.71 0.72 -19.03
C ILE A 100 5.95 0.21 -20.25
N GLU A 101 6.32 -0.96 -20.79
CA GLU A 101 5.61 -1.60 -21.89
C GLU A 101 4.15 -1.89 -21.54
N GLY A 102 3.90 -2.40 -20.32
CA GLY A 102 2.57 -2.67 -19.84
C GLY A 102 1.71 -1.42 -19.79
N CYS A 103 2.23 -0.34 -19.23
CA CYS A 103 1.54 0.94 -19.19
C CYS A 103 1.27 1.50 -20.59
N ASN A 104 2.20 1.32 -21.53
CA ASN A 104 2.03 1.79 -22.91
C ASN A 104 0.96 1.01 -23.69
N ARG A 105 0.52 -0.15 -23.22
CA ARG A 105 -0.62 -0.88 -23.79
C ARG A 105 -1.98 -0.29 -23.41
N MET A 106 -2.05 0.50 -22.35
CA MET A 106 -3.30 1.08 -21.84
C MET A 106 -3.52 2.50 -22.40
N ASP A 107 -4.76 2.95 -22.47
CA ASP A 107 -5.10 4.31 -22.92
C ASP A 107 -4.92 5.33 -21.81
N LEU A 108 -5.10 4.90 -20.55
CA LEU A 108 -4.88 5.69 -19.34
C LEU A 108 -4.28 4.79 -18.25
N ASN A 109 -3.28 5.31 -17.54
CA ASN A 109 -2.71 4.66 -16.37
C ASN A 109 -3.03 5.46 -15.11
N ILE A 110 -3.57 4.80 -14.09
CA ILE A 110 -3.89 5.39 -12.79
C ILE A 110 -2.98 4.77 -11.74
N VAL A 111 -2.17 5.59 -11.08
CA VAL A 111 -1.22 5.14 -10.07
C VAL A 111 -1.57 5.70 -8.69
N SER A 112 -1.11 5.03 -7.63
CA SER A 112 -1.54 5.32 -6.26
C SER A 112 -0.90 6.55 -5.63
N SER A 113 0.25 7.03 -6.16
CA SER A 113 1.00 8.15 -5.57
C SER A 113 1.88 8.86 -6.60
N ARG A 114 2.36 10.05 -6.23
CA ARG A 114 3.38 10.77 -7.00
C ARG A 114 4.68 9.98 -7.14
N HIS A 115 5.04 9.21 -6.09
CA HIS A 115 6.19 8.31 -6.17
C HIS A 115 5.99 7.26 -7.26
N SER A 116 4.84 6.58 -7.27
CA SER A 116 4.52 5.58 -8.30
C SER A 116 4.55 6.17 -9.71
N ALA A 117 4.07 7.41 -9.91
CA ALA A 117 4.18 8.09 -11.19
C ALA A 117 5.65 8.39 -11.56
N ALA A 118 6.45 8.84 -10.59
CA ALA A 118 7.86 9.15 -10.81
C ALA A 118 8.68 7.92 -11.23
N THR A 119 8.38 6.72 -10.71
CA THR A 119 9.11 5.51 -11.10
C THR A 119 8.90 5.13 -12.58
N LEU A 120 7.77 5.55 -13.17
CA LEU A 120 7.46 5.31 -14.59
C LEU A 120 8.20 6.26 -15.54
N THR A 121 8.95 7.25 -15.05
CA THR A 121 9.77 8.13 -15.89
C THR A 121 11.10 7.49 -16.32
N ALA A 122 11.38 6.25 -15.89
CA ALA A 122 12.54 5.49 -16.33
C ALA A 122 12.56 5.30 -17.86
N VAL A 123 13.75 5.41 -18.44
CA VAL A 123 13.98 5.27 -19.89
C VAL A 123 14.96 4.14 -20.14
N TYR A 124 14.64 3.28 -21.09
CA TYR A 124 15.43 2.12 -21.46
C TYR A 124 15.81 2.16 -22.93
N ASP A 125 17.00 1.70 -23.29
CA ASP A 125 17.38 1.52 -24.67
C ASP A 125 16.60 0.35 -25.30
N LYS A 126 15.93 0.61 -26.41
CA LYS A 126 15.43 -0.45 -27.29
C LYS A 126 16.60 -0.94 -28.15
N LEU A 127 16.92 -2.22 -28.02
CA LEU A 127 18.00 -2.84 -28.79
C LEU A 127 17.43 -3.72 -29.90
N ASN A 128 18.06 -3.71 -31.05
CA ASN A 128 17.81 -4.68 -32.09
C ASN A 128 18.19 -6.09 -31.59
N ASP A 129 17.30 -7.06 -31.74
CA ASP A 129 17.50 -8.41 -31.17
C ASP A 129 18.73 -9.12 -31.72
N GLN A 130 19.06 -8.88 -33.00
CA GLN A 130 20.17 -9.53 -33.71
C GLN A 130 21.48 -8.78 -33.51
N THR A 131 21.47 -7.47 -33.76
CA THR A 131 22.69 -6.66 -33.78
C THR A 131 23.05 -6.07 -32.41
N LYS A 132 22.12 -6.09 -31.44
CA LYS A 132 22.22 -5.44 -30.13
C LYS A 132 22.51 -3.93 -30.20
N GLN A 133 22.35 -3.32 -31.35
CA GLN A 133 22.46 -1.87 -31.52
C GLN A 133 21.21 -1.16 -31.02
N LYS A 134 21.38 0.03 -30.46
CA LYS A 134 20.27 0.89 -30.03
C LYS A 134 19.48 1.34 -31.27
N ILE A 135 18.18 1.03 -31.25
CA ILE A 135 17.23 1.40 -32.30
C ILE A 135 16.18 2.42 -31.85
N GLY A 136 16.21 2.80 -30.59
CA GLY A 136 15.29 3.77 -30.01
C GLY A 136 15.30 3.75 -28.49
N GLU A 137 14.29 4.36 -27.90
CA GLU A 137 14.07 4.40 -26.45
C GLU A 137 12.70 3.87 -26.08
N LEU A 138 12.64 3.12 -25.00
CA LEU A 138 11.42 2.74 -24.32
C LEU A 138 11.18 3.70 -23.15
N LYS A 139 10.13 4.45 -23.21
CA LYS A 139 9.66 5.37 -22.18
C LYS A 139 8.14 5.34 -22.11
N ILE A 140 7.60 5.93 -21.06
CA ILE A 140 6.14 6.09 -20.95
C ILE A 140 5.62 7.05 -22.02
N GLU A 141 4.64 6.61 -22.81
CA GLU A 141 4.04 7.37 -23.91
C GLU A 141 2.55 7.65 -23.65
N LYS A 142 1.96 6.96 -22.69
CA LYS A 142 0.54 7.07 -22.34
C LYS A 142 0.34 7.91 -21.08
N PRO A 143 -0.82 8.56 -20.93
CA PRO A 143 -1.14 9.34 -19.74
C PRO A 143 -0.97 8.54 -18.46
N VAL A 144 -0.40 9.19 -17.44
CA VAL A 144 -0.25 8.66 -16.08
C VAL A 144 -0.86 9.67 -15.11
N GLU A 145 -1.88 9.25 -14.39
CA GLU A 145 -2.61 10.09 -13.43
C GLU A 145 -2.50 9.51 -12.02
N VAL A 146 -2.42 10.39 -11.04
CA VAL A 146 -2.38 10.00 -9.63
C VAL A 146 -3.78 10.01 -9.06
N LEU A 147 -4.23 8.84 -8.59
CA LEU A 147 -5.42 8.68 -7.78
C LEU A 147 -5.02 7.98 -6.47
N PHE A 148 -4.96 8.75 -5.40
CA PHE A 148 -4.62 8.23 -4.07
C PHE A 148 -5.59 7.14 -3.59
N GLU A 149 -5.23 6.41 -2.53
CA GLU A 149 -6.11 5.44 -1.87
C GLU A 149 -6.86 6.15 -0.74
N GLY A 150 -8.19 6.24 -0.85
CA GLY A 150 -9.02 6.81 0.21
C GLY A 150 -9.23 5.82 1.36
N TYR A 151 -9.32 6.31 2.60
CA TYR A 151 -9.77 5.48 3.71
C TYR A 151 -11.29 5.56 3.87
N ASP A 152 -11.93 4.47 4.30
CA ASP A 152 -13.37 4.41 4.57
C ASP A 152 -13.69 5.10 5.90
N THR A 153 -14.43 6.22 5.84
CA THR A 153 -14.83 7.01 7.00
C THR A 153 -15.82 6.29 7.91
N ASN A 154 -16.52 5.28 7.41
CA ASN A 154 -17.41 4.44 8.21
C ASN A 154 -16.65 3.41 9.04
N VAL A 155 -15.42 3.08 8.64
CA VAL A 155 -14.56 2.11 9.32
C VAL A 155 -13.56 2.82 10.22
N PHE A 156 -12.76 3.71 9.66
CA PHE A 156 -11.68 4.38 10.39
C PHE A 156 -12.15 5.70 11.00
N ASP A 157 -12.42 5.65 12.30
CA ASP A 157 -12.75 6.83 13.10
C ASP A 157 -12.18 6.66 14.51
N ASN A 158 -11.57 7.73 15.01
CA ASN A 158 -10.99 7.79 16.35
C ASN A 158 -12.04 7.95 17.48
N LYS A 159 -13.31 8.10 17.14
CA LYS A 159 -14.42 8.18 18.09
C LYS A 159 -15.12 6.85 18.32
N LYS A 160 -14.88 5.85 17.47
CA LYS A 160 -15.47 4.50 17.65
C LYS A 160 -14.99 3.85 18.95
N PRO A 161 -15.85 3.07 19.60
CA PRO A 161 -15.46 2.30 20.77
C PRO A 161 -14.41 1.25 20.38
N ILE A 162 -13.53 0.91 21.32
CA ILE A 162 -12.55 -0.16 21.11
C ILE A 162 -13.27 -1.51 21.20
N GLU A 163 -13.06 -2.37 20.21
CA GLU A 163 -13.62 -3.73 20.18
C GLU A 163 -13.20 -4.56 21.41
N SER A 164 -14.12 -5.38 21.90
CA SER A 164 -13.91 -6.19 23.10
C SER A 164 -12.76 -7.18 22.94
N THR A 165 -12.60 -7.77 21.75
CA THR A 165 -11.50 -8.65 21.39
C THR A 165 -10.15 -7.95 21.51
N VAL A 166 -10.05 -6.71 21.03
CA VAL A 166 -8.83 -5.90 21.11
C VAL A 166 -8.55 -5.51 22.56
N LYS A 167 -9.57 -5.08 23.34
CA LYS A 167 -9.41 -4.79 24.77
C LYS A 167 -8.81 -5.97 25.52
N LYS A 168 -9.31 -7.18 25.27
CA LYS A 168 -8.85 -8.39 25.92
C LYS A 168 -7.37 -8.66 25.63
N VAL A 169 -6.94 -8.54 24.36
CA VAL A 169 -5.53 -8.75 23.98
C VAL A 169 -4.61 -7.72 24.63
N PHE A 170 -5.04 -6.48 24.76
CA PHE A 170 -4.24 -5.41 25.36
C PHE A 170 -4.16 -5.48 26.89
N GLN A 171 -5.00 -6.27 27.56
CA GLN A 171 -4.88 -6.52 29.02
C GLN A 171 -3.57 -7.22 29.38
N ASP A 172 -3.02 -8.01 28.47
CA ASP A 172 -1.75 -8.73 28.65
C ASP A 172 -0.51 -7.85 28.39
N ILE A 173 -0.69 -6.59 28.00
CA ILE A 173 0.38 -5.62 27.74
C ILE A 173 0.39 -4.59 28.88
N PRO A 174 1.36 -4.65 29.83
CA PRO A 174 1.38 -3.74 30.97
C PRO A 174 1.84 -2.32 30.61
N GLU A 175 2.58 -2.13 29.52
CA GLU A 175 3.15 -0.85 29.12
C GLU A 175 2.08 0.12 28.63
N GLN A 176 2.12 1.35 29.17
CA GLN A 176 1.18 2.42 28.81
C GLN A 176 1.65 3.27 27.63
N PHE A 177 2.84 3.00 27.11
CA PHE A 177 3.40 3.66 25.93
C PHE A 177 3.88 2.61 24.93
N CYS A 178 3.04 2.30 23.95
CA CYS A 178 3.39 1.37 22.89
C CYS A 178 3.56 2.09 21.55
N PHE A 179 4.67 1.80 20.87
CA PHE A 179 4.81 2.05 19.45
C PHE A 179 4.15 0.91 18.70
N LEU A 180 3.46 1.20 17.59
CA LEU A 180 2.77 0.21 16.77
C LEU A 180 3.32 0.20 15.35
N PHE A 181 3.67 -0.97 14.86
CA PHE A 181 3.89 -1.25 13.45
C PHE A 181 2.75 -2.11 12.90
N VAL A 182 2.25 -1.77 11.71
CA VAL A 182 1.27 -2.57 10.96
C VAL A 182 1.79 -2.83 9.56
N GLY A 183 1.96 -4.09 9.20
CA GLY A 183 2.44 -4.48 7.87
C GLY A 183 2.88 -5.94 7.81
N HIS A 184 3.10 -6.46 6.61
CA HIS A 184 3.57 -7.83 6.41
C HIS A 184 5.09 -7.94 6.58
N LEU A 185 5.56 -9.06 7.10
CA LEU A 185 6.96 -9.46 7.00
C LEU A 185 7.18 -10.06 5.61
N LEU A 186 7.95 -9.38 4.78
CA LEU A 186 8.24 -9.81 3.43
C LEU A 186 9.53 -10.63 3.35
N ASN A 187 9.76 -11.28 2.21
CA ASN A 187 10.99 -12.00 1.93
C ASN A 187 12.16 -11.02 1.73
N GLY A 188 13.35 -11.44 2.14
CA GLY A 188 14.58 -10.68 2.04
C GLY A 188 15.58 -11.10 3.14
N ALA A 189 16.86 -10.77 2.95
CA ALA A 189 17.86 -10.89 4.02
C ALA A 189 17.50 -9.92 5.16
N GLN A 190 18.08 -10.12 6.34
CA GLN A 190 17.77 -9.29 7.51
C GLN A 190 18.04 -7.80 7.27
N GLY A 191 16.99 -6.98 7.34
CA GLY A 191 17.06 -5.53 7.09
C GLY A 191 16.99 -5.15 5.61
N HIS A 192 16.68 -6.12 4.74
CA HIS A 192 16.54 -5.94 3.30
C HIS A 192 15.19 -6.42 2.76
N ASP A 193 14.23 -6.74 3.63
CA ASP A 193 12.84 -6.84 3.24
C ASP A 193 12.25 -5.43 3.08
N ARG A 194 11.37 -5.21 2.12
CA ARG A 194 10.83 -3.87 1.81
C ARG A 194 10.25 -3.13 3.03
N LYS A 195 9.58 -3.85 3.94
CA LYS A 195 9.00 -3.25 5.16
C LYS A 195 10.04 -2.97 6.26
N ASN A 196 11.25 -3.49 6.11
CA ASN A 196 12.41 -3.24 6.99
C ASN A 196 12.13 -3.45 8.49
N VAL A 197 11.38 -4.51 8.79
CA VAL A 197 10.96 -4.83 10.16
C VAL A 197 12.17 -5.10 11.07
N TYR A 198 13.23 -5.71 10.52
CA TYR A 198 14.46 -5.95 11.28
C TYR A 198 15.12 -4.66 11.76
N SER A 199 15.25 -3.63 10.89
CA SER A 199 15.83 -2.34 11.30
C SER A 199 14.95 -1.64 12.33
N LEU A 200 13.62 -1.75 12.23
CA LEU A 200 12.71 -1.23 13.24
C LEU A 200 12.97 -1.88 14.61
N ILE A 201 13.04 -3.21 14.67
CA ILE A 201 13.34 -3.96 15.89
C ILE A 201 14.70 -3.54 16.45
N LYS A 202 15.75 -3.49 15.60
CA LYS A 202 17.11 -3.13 15.98
C LYS A 202 17.19 -1.72 16.56
N VAL A 203 16.60 -0.75 15.87
CA VAL A 203 16.60 0.66 16.32
C VAL A 203 15.83 0.79 17.63
N PHE A 204 14.65 0.19 17.74
CA PHE A 204 13.84 0.24 18.96
C PHE A 204 14.58 -0.35 20.16
N LEU A 205 15.14 -1.55 20.05
CA LEU A 205 15.90 -2.20 21.10
C LEU A 205 17.12 -1.37 21.54
N ASN A 206 17.91 -0.85 20.57
CA ASN A 206 19.07 -0.01 20.87
C ASN A 206 18.67 1.31 21.55
N THR A 207 17.56 1.89 21.12
CA THR A 207 17.08 3.19 21.64
C THR A 207 16.72 3.10 23.11
N PHE A 208 16.10 2.01 23.55
CA PHE A 208 15.51 1.89 24.87
C PHE A 208 16.15 0.84 25.79
N LYS A 209 17.26 0.17 25.35
CA LYS A 209 17.98 -0.75 26.23
C LYS A 209 18.64 -0.03 27.39
N GLY A 210 18.73 -0.70 28.54
CA GLY A 210 19.49 -0.24 29.71
C GLY A 210 18.97 1.04 30.37
N GLN A 211 17.92 1.65 29.87
CA GLN A 211 17.39 2.88 30.46
C GLN A 211 16.70 2.61 31.79
N SER A 212 16.98 3.48 32.77
CA SER A 212 16.26 3.49 34.04
C SER A 212 14.97 4.30 33.88
N PHE A 213 13.84 3.63 34.01
CA PHE A 213 12.51 4.24 33.89
C PHE A 213 11.91 4.57 35.28
N ARG A 214 12.72 5.11 36.21
CA ARG A 214 12.31 5.32 37.62
C ARG A 214 10.96 6.01 37.75
N ASN A 215 10.58 6.91 36.85
CA ASN A 215 9.36 7.72 36.94
C ASN A 215 8.50 7.69 35.64
N LYS A 216 8.79 6.81 34.66
CA LYS A 216 8.01 6.70 33.44
C LYS A 216 7.77 5.23 33.09
N ALA A 217 6.61 4.93 32.56
CA ALA A 217 6.32 3.60 32.05
C ALA A 217 7.29 3.24 30.92
N LYS A 218 7.89 2.05 30.99
CA LYS A 218 8.81 1.54 29.96
C LYS A 218 8.07 1.46 28.61
N PRO A 219 8.66 1.93 27.49
CA PRO A 219 7.98 1.80 26.20
C PRO A 219 8.03 0.36 25.69
N ALA A 220 7.02 -0.04 24.90
CA ALA A 220 6.98 -1.30 24.19
C ALA A 220 6.80 -1.07 22.68
N LEU A 221 7.11 -2.10 21.89
CA LEU A 221 6.81 -2.16 20.47
C LEU A 221 5.80 -3.27 20.21
N ILE A 222 4.71 -2.95 19.52
CA ILE A 222 3.72 -3.93 19.05
C ILE A 222 3.93 -4.10 17.54
N LEU A 223 4.15 -5.33 17.12
CA LEU A 223 4.25 -5.72 15.73
C LEU A 223 2.95 -6.41 15.31
N LYS A 224 2.03 -5.68 14.66
CA LYS A 224 0.92 -6.28 13.94
C LYS A 224 1.44 -6.72 12.58
N THR A 225 1.87 -7.96 12.51
CA THR A 225 2.52 -8.50 11.32
C THR A 225 2.24 -9.99 11.19
N ASN A 226 2.13 -10.43 9.95
CA ASN A 226 2.13 -11.83 9.58
C ASN A 226 3.06 -12.03 8.37
N THR A 227 3.42 -13.26 8.07
CA THR A 227 4.03 -13.59 6.79
C THR A 227 2.93 -13.71 5.73
N HIS A 228 3.32 -13.78 4.46
CA HIS A 228 2.38 -13.91 3.33
C HIS A 228 1.44 -15.11 3.46
N GLN A 229 1.81 -16.11 4.22
CA GLN A 229 0.97 -17.23 4.66
C GLN A 229 1.03 -17.32 6.18
N PRO A 230 -0.04 -16.88 6.90
CA PRO A 230 -0.09 -16.99 8.36
C PRO A 230 0.12 -18.45 8.78
N SER A 231 1.12 -18.66 9.61
CA SER A 231 1.45 -19.99 10.13
C SER A 231 2.20 -19.86 11.45
N ILE A 232 2.17 -20.90 12.26
CA ILE A 232 2.99 -21.02 13.50
C ILE A 232 4.46 -20.70 13.20
N SER A 233 4.95 -21.05 11.99
CA SER A 233 6.31 -20.75 11.55
C SER A 233 6.56 -19.25 11.38
N SER A 234 5.54 -18.42 11.11
CA SER A 234 5.65 -16.97 10.96
C SER A 234 6.00 -16.30 12.27
N VAL A 235 5.28 -16.61 13.34
CA VAL A 235 5.54 -16.11 14.69
C VAL A 235 6.92 -16.55 15.16
N HIS A 236 7.30 -17.81 14.88
CA HIS A 236 8.62 -18.33 15.21
C HIS A 236 9.76 -17.58 14.50
N LYS A 237 9.60 -17.24 13.21
CA LYS A 237 10.57 -16.43 12.46
C LYS A 237 10.76 -15.05 13.11
N ILE A 238 9.68 -14.38 13.50
CA ILE A 238 9.75 -13.06 14.14
C ILE A 238 10.39 -13.15 15.52
N LYS A 239 10.00 -14.14 16.34
CA LYS A 239 10.63 -14.40 17.66
C LYS A 239 12.13 -14.66 17.53
N THR A 240 12.53 -15.47 16.54
CA THR A 240 13.94 -15.76 16.24
C THR A 240 14.68 -14.50 15.78
N MET A 241 14.06 -13.65 14.95
CA MET A 241 14.62 -12.37 14.53
C MET A 241 14.87 -11.46 15.74
N ILE A 242 13.91 -11.32 16.64
CA ILE A 242 14.03 -10.53 17.87
C ILE A 242 15.17 -11.07 18.75
N ARG A 243 15.22 -12.38 18.98
CA ARG A 243 16.28 -13.02 19.77
C ARG A 243 17.67 -12.76 19.19
N LYS A 244 17.89 -13.06 17.92
CA LYS A 244 19.16 -12.79 17.22
C LYS A 244 19.54 -11.31 17.23
N CYS A 245 18.56 -10.42 17.15
CA CYS A 245 18.79 -8.98 17.23
C CYS A 245 19.30 -8.60 18.64
N LYS A 246 18.67 -9.10 19.71
CA LYS A 246 19.13 -8.89 21.10
C LYS A 246 20.55 -9.42 21.34
N GLU A 247 20.84 -10.63 20.86
CA GLU A 247 22.17 -11.23 20.92
C GLU A 247 23.25 -10.35 20.26
N ARG A 248 23.00 -9.83 19.07
CA ARG A 248 23.92 -8.95 18.33
C ARG A 248 24.12 -7.57 18.99
N ILE A 249 23.06 -7.04 19.59
CA ILE A 249 23.13 -5.74 20.30
C ILE A 249 23.91 -5.88 21.61
N GLY A 250 23.82 -7.04 22.25
CA GLY A 250 24.43 -7.31 23.54
C GLY A 250 23.83 -6.49 24.70
N GLY A 251 24.12 -6.88 25.90
CA GLY A 251 23.60 -6.24 27.12
C GLY A 251 22.32 -6.88 27.65
N SER A 252 21.69 -6.22 28.61
CA SER A 252 20.50 -6.69 29.32
C SER A 252 19.43 -5.58 29.40
N LYS A 253 18.27 -5.90 29.97
CA LYS A 253 17.17 -4.95 30.20
C LYS A 253 16.61 -4.30 28.92
N PHE A 254 16.33 -5.14 27.93
CA PHE A 254 15.65 -4.69 26.71
C PHE A 254 14.19 -4.31 26.98
N PRO A 255 13.63 -3.37 26.18
CA PRO A 255 12.19 -3.14 26.16
C PRO A 255 11.44 -4.35 25.59
N ASN A 256 10.15 -4.46 25.91
CA ASN A 256 9.33 -5.55 25.42
C ASN A 256 8.91 -5.31 23.96
N ILE A 257 8.77 -6.42 23.21
CA ILE A 257 8.22 -6.45 21.85
C ILE A 257 7.13 -7.51 21.83
N TYR A 258 5.92 -7.10 21.48
CA TYR A 258 4.75 -7.95 21.36
C TYR A 258 4.45 -8.23 19.88
N ILE A 259 3.99 -9.44 19.58
CA ILE A 259 3.57 -9.83 18.24
C ILE A 259 2.06 -10.03 18.28
N LEU A 260 1.36 -9.22 17.51
CA LEU A 260 -0.08 -9.34 17.30
C LEU A 260 -0.28 -10.08 15.97
N ASP A 261 -0.37 -11.39 16.06
CA ASP A 261 -0.57 -12.29 14.90
C ASP A 261 -2.05 -12.50 14.61
N GLY A 262 -2.33 -13.10 13.46
CA GLY A 262 -3.69 -13.42 13.01
C GLY A 262 -4.36 -12.30 12.21
N ASP A 263 -5.50 -12.65 11.63
CA ASP A 263 -6.33 -11.72 10.88
C ASP A 263 -7.19 -10.89 11.80
N LEU A 264 -7.27 -9.60 11.52
CA LEU A 264 -8.17 -8.65 12.17
C LEU A 264 -9.21 -8.17 11.16
N THR A 265 -10.42 -7.95 11.63
CA THR A 265 -11.44 -7.20 10.89
C THR A 265 -11.03 -5.72 10.77
N ASN A 266 -11.69 -4.99 9.90
CA ASN A 266 -11.44 -3.55 9.75
C ASN A 266 -11.74 -2.78 11.04
N ASP A 267 -12.80 -3.13 11.79
CA ASP A 267 -13.13 -2.49 13.07
C ASP A 267 -12.12 -2.85 14.17
N GLU A 268 -11.60 -4.07 14.17
CA GLU A 268 -10.53 -4.46 15.09
C GLU A 268 -9.22 -3.74 14.78
N ILE A 269 -8.83 -3.59 13.50
CA ILE A 269 -7.61 -2.83 13.16
C ILE A 269 -7.78 -1.34 13.48
N ASN A 270 -8.97 -0.75 13.27
CA ASN A 270 -9.28 0.60 13.75
C ASN A 270 -9.12 0.69 15.27
N SER A 271 -9.60 -0.31 16.01
CA SER A 271 -9.48 -0.40 17.46
C SER A 271 -8.03 -0.48 17.92
N VAL A 272 -7.18 -1.25 17.22
CA VAL A 272 -5.73 -1.31 17.50
C VAL A 272 -5.07 0.05 17.28
N TYR A 273 -5.36 0.75 16.17
CA TYR A 273 -4.84 2.10 15.92
C TYR A 273 -5.25 3.08 17.03
N ASN A 274 -6.47 2.98 17.54
CA ASN A 274 -7.03 3.91 18.51
C ASN A 274 -6.79 3.50 19.97
N HIS A 275 -6.27 2.28 20.25
CA HIS A 275 -6.13 1.79 21.61
C HIS A 275 -5.32 2.76 22.49
N PRO A 276 -5.75 3.05 23.75
CA PRO A 276 -5.12 4.06 24.62
C PRO A 276 -3.63 3.80 24.90
N GLN A 277 -3.19 2.54 24.95
CA GLN A 277 -1.78 2.17 25.16
C GLN A 277 -0.92 2.41 23.91
N VAL A 278 -1.48 2.38 22.71
CA VAL A 278 -0.78 2.76 21.49
C VAL A 278 -0.63 4.27 21.45
N LYS A 279 0.60 4.76 21.48
CA LYS A 279 0.90 6.20 21.54
C LYS A 279 1.45 6.74 20.21
N ALA A 280 2.11 5.91 19.42
CA ALA A 280 2.66 6.32 18.13
C ALA A 280 2.69 5.14 17.15
N HIS A 281 2.58 5.45 15.87
CA HIS A 281 2.75 4.47 14.79
C HIS A 281 4.13 4.64 14.17
N VAL A 282 4.79 3.54 13.82
CA VAL A 282 6.15 3.56 13.29
C VAL A 282 6.31 2.62 12.11
N SER A 283 6.91 3.10 11.02
CA SER A 283 7.28 2.29 9.85
C SER A 283 8.57 2.79 9.24
N PHE A 284 9.58 1.95 9.21
CA PHE A 284 10.89 2.25 8.60
C PHE A 284 11.04 1.56 7.23
N THR A 285 9.94 1.52 6.49
CA THR A 285 9.89 0.89 5.17
C THR A 285 10.94 1.45 4.22
N HIS A 286 11.48 0.60 3.35
CA HIS A 286 12.34 1.03 2.25
C HIS A 286 11.57 1.73 1.13
N GLY A 287 10.24 1.51 1.03
CA GLY A 287 9.34 2.16 0.09
C GLY A 287 7.90 1.66 0.21
N GLU A 288 6.98 2.53 -0.14
CA GLU A 288 5.54 2.25 -0.22
C GLU A 288 5.01 2.78 -1.55
N GLY A 289 4.16 2.01 -2.22
CA GLY A 289 3.40 2.52 -3.37
C GLY A 289 2.46 3.65 -2.94
N PHE A 290 1.80 3.47 -1.80
CA PHE A 290 0.98 4.51 -1.15
C PHE A 290 1.18 4.53 0.37
N GLY A 291 1.07 3.38 1.06
CA GLY A 291 1.22 3.29 2.51
C GLY A 291 -0.10 3.32 3.27
N ARG A 292 -1.10 2.59 2.78
CA ARG A 292 -2.45 2.53 3.35
C ARG A 292 -2.48 2.36 4.88
N PRO A 293 -1.71 1.47 5.54
CA PRO A 293 -1.73 1.35 6.99
C PRO A 293 -1.32 2.65 7.72
N LEU A 294 -0.42 3.44 7.12
CA LEU A 294 -0.03 4.75 7.67
C LEU A 294 -1.15 5.78 7.50
N LEU A 295 -1.86 5.77 6.36
CA LEU A 295 -3.02 6.64 6.14
C LEU A 295 -4.11 6.36 7.18
N GLU A 296 -4.47 5.09 7.35
CA GLU A 296 -5.47 4.65 8.34
C GLU A 296 -5.06 5.04 9.77
N ALA A 297 -3.78 4.87 10.10
CA ALA A 297 -3.23 5.27 11.40
C ALA A 297 -3.32 6.79 11.64
N CYS A 298 -3.18 7.63 10.60
CA CYS A 298 -3.32 9.09 10.71
C CYS A 298 -4.69 9.51 11.29
N VAL A 299 -5.75 8.73 11.00
CA VAL A 299 -7.11 9.01 11.50
C VAL A 299 -7.18 8.97 13.02
N SER A 300 -6.33 8.19 13.68
CA SER A 300 -6.21 8.15 15.14
C SER A 300 -5.75 9.48 15.75
N GLY A 301 -5.05 10.32 14.97
CA GLY A 301 -4.44 11.57 15.41
C GLY A 301 -3.22 11.38 16.29
N LYS A 302 -2.66 10.18 16.36
CA LYS A 302 -1.43 9.87 17.09
C LYS A 302 -0.20 10.11 16.21
N PRO A 303 1.00 10.32 16.80
CA PRO A 303 2.24 10.51 16.07
C PRO A 303 2.52 9.40 15.07
N ILE A 304 2.88 9.79 13.85
CA ILE A 304 3.36 8.90 12.81
C ILE A 304 4.86 9.12 12.64
N ILE A 305 5.64 8.04 12.77
CA ILE A 305 7.08 8.01 12.53
C ILE A 305 7.31 7.15 11.31
N ALA A 306 7.84 7.74 10.23
CA ALA A 306 8.00 7.02 8.97
C ALA A 306 9.29 7.43 8.25
N SER A 307 9.77 6.60 7.33
CA SER A 307 10.87 6.96 6.43
C SER A 307 10.48 8.18 5.57
N ALA A 308 11.43 9.06 5.31
CA ALA A 308 11.20 10.31 4.56
C ALA A 308 11.25 10.08 3.03
N TRP A 309 10.59 9.03 2.52
CA TRP A 309 10.65 8.69 1.10
C TRP A 309 9.46 7.84 0.66
N SER A 310 9.05 8.01 -0.59
CA SER A 310 8.03 7.25 -1.33
C SER A 310 6.58 7.66 -1.11
N GLY A 311 5.63 6.81 -1.52
CA GLY A 311 4.22 7.15 -1.72
C GLY A 311 3.48 7.70 -0.51
N HIS A 312 3.86 7.33 0.71
CA HIS A 312 3.22 7.86 1.92
C HIS A 312 3.52 9.34 2.19
N LEU A 313 4.49 9.94 1.48
CA LEU A 313 4.73 11.38 1.57
C LEU A 313 3.62 12.23 0.93
N ASP A 314 2.72 11.62 0.17
CA ASP A 314 1.58 12.31 -0.39
C ASP A 314 0.59 12.79 0.69
N PHE A 315 0.51 12.07 1.81
CA PHE A 315 -0.37 12.40 2.95
C PHE A 315 0.35 12.63 4.29
N LEU A 316 1.62 12.29 4.41
CA LEU A 316 2.42 12.58 5.61
C LEU A 316 3.16 13.91 5.43
N HIS A 317 2.52 15.00 5.81
CA HIS A 317 3.13 16.32 5.72
C HIS A 317 4.29 16.45 6.70
N LYS A 318 5.47 16.89 6.20
CA LYS A 318 6.73 16.96 6.98
C LYS A 318 6.64 17.79 8.26
N GLU A 319 5.78 18.80 8.29
CA GLU A 319 5.60 19.67 9.45
C GLU A 319 4.74 19.04 10.55
N TYR A 320 3.98 18.00 10.23
CA TYR A 320 3.01 17.39 11.15
C TYR A 320 3.34 15.97 11.52
N ASN A 321 4.39 15.39 10.91
CA ASN A 321 4.80 14.01 11.11
C ASN A 321 6.30 13.91 11.41
N PHE A 322 6.72 12.79 11.94
CA PHE A 322 8.09 12.51 12.33
C PHE A 322 8.78 11.68 11.24
N LEU A 323 9.21 12.38 10.17
CA LEU A 323 9.89 11.73 9.05
C LEU A 323 11.37 11.52 9.37
N VAL A 324 11.82 10.27 9.25
CA VAL A 324 13.20 9.87 9.48
C VAL A 324 13.96 9.98 8.17
N GLY A 325 15.01 10.80 8.14
CA GLY A 325 15.90 10.96 7.00
C GLY A 325 16.81 9.75 6.78
N GLY A 326 17.54 9.79 5.69
CA GLY A 326 18.43 8.72 5.26
C GLY A 326 18.96 8.98 3.85
N GLY A 327 19.17 7.91 3.10
CA GLY A 327 19.65 7.96 1.72
C GLY A 327 19.14 6.81 0.88
N LEU A 328 19.25 6.93 -0.43
CA LEU A 328 18.98 5.83 -1.35
C LEU A 328 20.18 4.89 -1.40
N GLU A 329 19.94 3.59 -1.20
CA GLU A 329 20.91 2.53 -1.41
C GLU A 329 20.43 1.55 -2.47
N GLU A 330 21.34 0.87 -3.15
CA GLU A 330 21.00 -0.16 -4.12
C GLU A 330 20.27 -1.32 -3.42
N VAL A 331 19.27 -1.87 -4.08
CA VAL A 331 18.50 -3.00 -3.56
C VAL A 331 19.41 -4.22 -3.34
N HIS A 332 19.25 -4.88 -2.21
CA HIS A 332 20.06 -6.05 -1.88
C HIS A 332 19.75 -7.23 -2.82
N PRO A 333 20.74 -8.03 -3.26
CA PRO A 333 20.52 -9.16 -4.15
C PRO A 333 19.44 -10.15 -3.70
N SER A 334 19.21 -10.29 -2.38
CA SER A 334 18.20 -11.22 -1.83
C SER A 334 16.75 -10.85 -2.15
N VAL A 335 16.48 -9.65 -2.65
CA VAL A 335 15.13 -9.18 -3.03
C VAL A 335 15.01 -8.92 -4.52
N VAL A 336 16.10 -9.01 -5.27
CA VAL A 336 16.08 -8.86 -6.72
C VAL A 336 15.25 -9.98 -7.34
N ASN A 337 14.33 -9.60 -8.21
CA ASN A 337 13.46 -10.50 -8.96
C ASN A 337 13.08 -9.85 -10.29
N LYS A 338 12.13 -10.40 -11.03
CA LYS A 338 11.71 -9.86 -12.33
C LYS A 338 11.12 -8.44 -12.25
N TRP A 339 10.68 -7.97 -11.08
CA TRP A 339 10.08 -6.64 -10.89
C TRP A 339 11.01 -5.68 -10.16
N ILE A 340 11.70 -6.15 -9.12
CA ILE A 340 12.73 -5.41 -8.39
C ILE A 340 14.07 -5.68 -9.07
N MET A 341 14.49 -4.77 -9.92
CA MET A 341 15.69 -4.93 -10.74
C MET A 341 16.98 -4.66 -9.94
N LYS A 342 18.04 -5.39 -10.29
CA LYS A 342 19.39 -5.05 -9.86
C LYS A 342 19.75 -3.63 -10.32
N GLY A 343 20.41 -2.87 -9.45
CA GLY A 343 20.83 -1.48 -9.73
C GLY A 343 19.76 -0.44 -9.38
N THR A 344 18.48 -0.83 -9.18
CA THR A 344 17.49 0.09 -8.63
C THR A 344 17.78 0.37 -7.15
N ARG A 345 17.27 1.47 -6.65
CA ARG A 345 17.53 1.93 -5.28
C ARG A 345 16.22 2.08 -4.52
N TRP A 346 16.33 1.93 -3.22
CA TRP A 346 15.27 2.22 -2.26
C TRP A 346 15.84 2.98 -1.05
N PHE A 347 14.96 3.40 -0.15
CA PHE A 347 15.37 4.27 0.95
C PHE A 347 15.86 3.47 2.16
N LYS A 348 17.02 3.85 2.66
CA LYS A 348 17.57 3.40 3.94
C LYS A 348 17.55 4.53 4.95
N ILE A 349 16.87 4.31 6.06
CA ILE A 349 16.81 5.29 7.15
C ILE A 349 18.19 5.44 7.83
N ASP A 350 18.45 6.63 8.37
CA ASP A 350 19.53 6.83 9.34
C ASP A 350 19.10 6.31 10.72
N HIS A 351 19.80 5.32 11.24
CA HIS A 351 19.47 4.66 12.51
C HIS A 351 19.64 5.59 13.74
N GLY A 352 20.62 6.52 13.68
CA GLY A 352 20.86 7.52 14.73
C GLY A 352 19.71 8.50 14.81
N GLN A 353 19.30 9.05 13.65
CA GLN A 353 18.15 9.94 13.55
C GLN A 353 16.86 9.22 13.96
N ALA A 354 16.64 7.99 13.52
CA ALA A 354 15.49 7.18 13.91
C ALA A 354 15.40 6.99 15.45
N SER A 355 16.55 6.69 16.09
CA SER A 355 16.65 6.59 17.55
C SER A 355 16.31 7.93 18.23
N GLY A 356 16.84 9.05 17.71
CA GLY A 356 16.53 10.40 18.20
C GLY A 356 15.04 10.72 18.10
N VAL A 357 14.40 10.40 16.98
CA VAL A 357 12.96 10.61 16.75
C VAL A 357 12.12 9.78 17.73
N LEU A 358 12.43 8.48 17.90
CA LEU A 358 11.72 7.63 18.87
C LEU A 358 11.80 8.19 20.29
N LYS A 359 12.99 8.62 20.75
CA LYS A 359 13.20 9.27 22.04
C LYS A 359 12.43 10.58 22.16
N SER A 360 12.45 11.41 21.12
CA SER A 360 11.76 12.68 21.08
C SER A 360 10.24 12.51 21.23
N VAL A 361 9.64 11.61 20.46
CA VAL A 361 8.20 11.33 20.53
C VAL A 361 7.83 10.77 21.90
N TYR A 362 8.64 9.89 22.48
CA TYR A 362 8.42 9.34 23.82
C TYR A 362 8.52 10.41 24.91
N ASN A 363 9.57 11.24 24.88
CA ASN A 363 9.84 12.23 25.94
C ASN A 363 8.93 13.46 25.83
N HIS A 364 8.51 13.85 24.63
CA HIS A 364 7.73 15.06 24.34
C HIS A 364 6.37 14.73 23.73
N TYR A 365 5.72 13.67 24.24
CA TYR A 365 4.50 13.11 23.65
C TYR A 365 3.37 14.13 23.45
N LYS A 366 3.13 15.04 24.41
CA LYS A 366 2.08 16.06 24.28
C LYS A 366 2.27 16.90 23.01
N ARG A 367 3.48 17.42 22.80
CA ARG A 367 3.83 18.21 21.60
C ARG A 367 3.70 17.37 20.32
N ALA A 368 4.18 16.11 20.36
CA ALA A 368 4.05 15.19 19.23
C ALA A 368 2.58 14.94 18.86
N LEU A 369 1.71 14.78 19.86
CA LEU A 369 0.28 14.57 19.67
C LEU A 369 -0.40 15.81 19.05
N GLU A 370 -0.04 17.02 19.47
CA GLU A 370 -0.57 18.27 18.90
C GLU A 370 -0.23 18.41 17.42
N MET A 371 1.02 18.11 17.04
CA MET A 371 1.44 18.10 15.65
C MET A 371 0.63 17.09 14.82
N SER A 372 0.48 15.88 15.32
CA SER A 372 -0.21 14.79 14.62
C SER A 372 -1.71 15.03 14.43
N ARG A 373 -2.34 15.79 15.33
CA ARG A 373 -3.73 16.23 15.14
C ARG A 373 -3.92 17.13 13.94
N LYS A 374 -2.91 17.93 13.58
CA LYS A 374 -2.94 18.73 12.33
C LYS A 374 -2.91 17.83 11.10
N ASN A 375 -2.04 16.79 11.11
CA ASN A 375 -2.03 15.81 10.01
C ASN A 375 -3.34 15.03 9.92
N ARG A 376 -3.94 14.64 11.04
CA ARG A 376 -5.27 14.01 11.05
C ARG A 376 -6.31 14.89 10.36
N HIS A 377 -6.33 16.19 10.66
CA HIS A 377 -7.25 17.13 10.01
C HIS A 377 -7.02 17.16 8.49
N PHE A 378 -5.77 17.29 8.08
CA PHE A 378 -5.38 17.27 6.66
C PHE A 378 -5.84 15.98 5.95
N VAL A 379 -5.58 14.82 6.56
CA VAL A 379 -5.98 13.52 6.01
C VAL A 379 -7.51 13.38 5.94
N LYS A 380 -8.23 13.79 7.00
CA LYS A 380 -9.70 13.73 7.03
C LYS A 380 -10.37 14.65 6.00
N THR A 381 -9.69 15.70 5.58
CA THR A 381 -10.20 16.62 4.55
C THR A 381 -9.91 16.15 3.14
N ASN A 382 -8.77 15.48 2.91
CA ASN A 382 -8.24 15.30 1.55
C ASN A 382 -8.11 13.84 1.11
N PHE A 383 -8.13 12.85 2.02
CA PHE A 383 -7.80 11.46 1.69
C PHE A 383 -8.89 10.45 2.09
N THR A 384 -10.14 10.88 2.11
CA THR A 384 -11.27 9.98 2.34
C THR A 384 -11.65 9.22 1.07
N GLN A 385 -12.44 8.15 1.23
CA GLN A 385 -13.02 7.39 0.11
C GLN A 385 -13.85 8.29 -0.80
N GLU A 386 -14.60 9.22 -0.22
CA GLU A 386 -15.43 10.18 -0.95
C GLU A 386 -14.56 11.10 -1.82
N LYS A 387 -13.44 11.62 -1.27
CA LYS A 387 -12.49 12.46 -2.02
C LYS A 387 -11.79 11.70 -3.13
N MET A 388 -11.49 10.42 -2.91
CA MET A 388 -10.97 9.55 -3.96
C MET A 388 -12.02 9.35 -5.06
N THR A 389 -13.29 9.16 -4.69
CA THR A 389 -14.41 9.02 -5.65
C THR A 389 -14.59 10.30 -6.48
N GLU A 390 -14.59 11.47 -5.85
CA GLU A 390 -14.63 12.76 -6.55
C GLU A 390 -13.50 12.86 -7.58
N LYS A 391 -12.26 12.58 -7.16
CA LYS A 391 -11.07 12.60 -8.03
C LYS A 391 -11.17 11.62 -9.19
N LEU A 392 -11.67 10.40 -8.94
CA LEU A 392 -11.90 9.42 -10.00
C LEU A 392 -12.91 9.97 -11.01
N GLY A 393 -13.99 10.61 -10.58
CA GLY A 393 -14.99 11.25 -11.45
C GLY A 393 -14.38 12.32 -12.34
N GLU A 394 -13.51 13.18 -11.79
CA GLU A 394 -12.76 14.17 -12.56
C GLU A 394 -11.91 13.52 -13.66
N LEU A 395 -11.17 12.45 -13.32
CA LEU A 395 -10.33 11.73 -14.29
C LEU A 395 -11.16 11.08 -15.40
N LEU A 396 -12.27 10.43 -15.05
CA LEU A 396 -13.17 9.83 -16.05
C LEU A 396 -13.72 10.87 -17.03
N THR A 397 -14.04 12.05 -16.53
CA THR A 397 -14.52 13.18 -17.36
C THR A 397 -13.38 13.77 -18.22
N GLN A 398 -12.22 14.03 -17.63
CA GLN A 398 -11.05 14.59 -18.32
C GLN A 398 -10.64 13.73 -19.53
N TYR A 399 -10.67 12.40 -19.37
CA TYR A 399 -10.30 11.46 -20.43
C TYR A 399 -11.50 10.96 -21.25
N LYS A 400 -12.68 11.55 -21.09
CA LYS A 400 -13.91 11.21 -21.82
C LYS A 400 -14.21 9.71 -21.82
N VAL A 401 -13.99 9.07 -20.67
CA VAL A 401 -14.14 7.61 -20.54
C VAL A 401 -15.61 7.24 -20.74
N GLY A 402 -15.87 6.41 -21.76
CA GLY A 402 -17.22 5.99 -22.10
C GLY A 402 -18.01 6.99 -22.96
N GLU A 403 -17.44 8.08 -23.46
CA GLU A 403 -18.15 9.06 -24.30
C GLU A 403 -18.19 8.70 -25.80
N GLY A 404 -17.56 7.64 -26.25
CA GLY A 404 -17.63 7.18 -27.65
C GLY A 404 -19.00 6.56 -28.00
N PRO A 405 -19.31 6.38 -29.31
CA PRO A 405 -20.55 5.71 -29.73
C PRO A 405 -20.56 4.28 -29.21
N THR A 406 -21.67 3.87 -28.59
CA THR A 406 -21.91 2.47 -28.24
C THR A 406 -21.92 1.68 -29.55
N GLN A 407 -21.18 0.58 -29.66
CA GLN A 407 -21.28 -0.28 -30.86
C GLN A 407 -22.74 -0.75 -30.99
N VAL A 408 -23.46 -0.15 -31.94
CA VAL A 408 -24.72 -0.66 -32.39
C VAL A 408 -24.40 -1.96 -33.09
N GLY A 409 -24.81 -3.09 -32.52
CA GLY A 409 -24.59 -4.41 -33.13
C GLY A 409 -24.95 -4.32 -34.62
N LEU A 410 -24.01 -4.66 -35.50
CA LEU A 410 -24.27 -4.73 -36.92
C LEU A 410 -25.49 -5.61 -37.14
N LYS A 411 -26.63 -5.01 -37.47
CA LYS A 411 -27.76 -5.73 -38.03
C LYS A 411 -27.32 -6.22 -39.41
N LEU A 412 -26.85 -7.47 -39.44
CA LEU A 412 -26.61 -8.11 -40.72
C LEU A 412 -27.86 -8.02 -41.60
N PRO A 413 -27.77 -7.59 -42.87
CA PRO A 413 -28.91 -7.56 -43.75
C PRO A 413 -29.50 -8.99 -43.84
N LYS A 414 -30.83 -9.09 -43.65
CA LYS A 414 -31.52 -10.38 -43.88
C LYS A 414 -31.30 -10.79 -45.34
N LEU A 415 -30.56 -11.85 -45.56
CA LEU A 415 -30.47 -12.48 -46.87
C LEU A 415 -31.90 -12.85 -47.30
N LYS A 416 -32.39 -12.20 -48.37
CA LYS A 416 -33.60 -12.65 -49.05
C LYS A 416 -33.30 -14.00 -49.69
N LYS A 417 -33.94 -15.06 -49.26
CA LYS A 417 -33.98 -16.32 -49.99
C LYS A 417 -34.58 -16.02 -51.36
N LYS A 418 -33.85 -16.33 -52.44
CA LYS A 418 -34.40 -16.44 -53.78
C LYS A 418 -35.24 -17.71 -53.89
#